data_0654954d66fa86e4101e1630566b9ca1
#
_entry.id   0654954d66fa86e4101e1630566b9ca1
#
_cell.length_a   1.000
_cell.length_b   1.000
_cell.length_c   1.000
_cell.angle_alpha   90.00
_cell.angle_beta   90.00
_cell.angle_gamma   90.00
#
_symmetry.space_group_name_H-M   'P 1'
#
loop_
_entity.id
_entity.type
_entity.pdbx_description
1 polymer ?
#
loop_
_entity_poly.entity_id
_entity_poly.type
_entity_poly.pdbx_seq_one_letter_code
_entity_poly.pdbx_strand_id
1 'polypeptide(L)'
;KYSKRVFDYFPNAKKYYDYRKMYDELGNTIDAVIVASSDHTHAVITADAMTMGKHVYVQKPLTHSVYESRLLTKLADKYKVATSMGNQGSSGPGVRQVIDWIRDGVIGEVTRVDTFTDRPIWPQGLMTPTKADKVPKTLDWDLFIGPAPKRPFNNIYHPWNWRGWWDFGTGALGDMACHILHPVFKGLNLGYPTKVQGTSTMLLNDCAPNAQMVKYTFPARDNLAKVAMPEVEVTWYDGGLIPFRPEGLPDGKNLNDQGGGVIFHGTKDTLICGCYGVNPWLLSGKNPSSPKTQREVTLSHEMDWVRACKESPENRVETASPFSEAGPFNEMVVMGVLAVRLQNLNQELQWDGENMKFTNIPADAKIRTIVE
;
A
#
# COMPACT_ATOMS: atom_id res chain seq x y z
N LYS A 1 -16.01 19.73 7.51
CA LYS A 1 -15.20 20.77 6.83
C LYS A 1 -14.65 20.23 5.49
N TYR A 2 -14.04 19.06 5.46
CA TYR A 2 -13.40 18.50 4.25
C TYR A 2 -14.41 18.09 3.17
N SER A 3 -15.52 17.47 3.54
CA SER A 3 -16.57 17.04 2.60
C SER A 3 -17.50 18.16 2.13
N LYS A 4 -17.45 19.36 2.74
CA LYS A 4 -18.36 20.45 2.41
C LYS A 4 -18.35 20.79 0.91
N ARG A 5 -17.15 20.92 0.32
CA ARG A 5 -17.00 21.24 -1.10
C ARG A 5 -17.71 20.23 -2.01
N VAL A 6 -17.63 18.93 -1.69
CA VAL A 6 -18.30 17.89 -2.46
C VAL A 6 -19.82 18.01 -2.35
N PHE A 7 -20.32 18.26 -1.15
CA PHE A 7 -21.78 18.46 -0.94
C PHE A 7 -22.30 19.74 -1.55
N ASP A 8 -21.49 20.80 -1.61
CA ASP A 8 -21.86 22.03 -2.32
C ASP A 8 -21.92 21.78 -3.83
N TYR A 9 -21.02 20.94 -4.36
CA TYR A 9 -20.96 20.60 -5.79
C TYR A 9 -22.08 19.61 -6.20
N PHE A 10 -22.46 18.69 -5.29
CA PHE A 10 -23.54 17.71 -5.50
C PHE A 10 -24.65 17.90 -4.45
N PRO A 11 -25.47 18.99 -4.54
CA PRO A 11 -26.43 19.33 -3.51
C PRO A 11 -27.57 18.30 -3.35
N ASN A 12 -27.87 17.56 -4.38
CA ASN A 12 -28.93 16.54 -4.39
C ASN A 12 -28.46 15.16 -3.90
N ALA A 13 -27.14 14.98 -3.63
CA ALA A 13 -26.63 13.72 -3.11
C ALA A 13 -27.13 13.48 -1.69
N LYS A 14 -27.72 12.31 -1.44
CA LYS A 14 -28.11 11.90 -0.09
C LYS A 14 -26.86 11.75 0.80
N LYS A 15 -27.01 12.04 2.10
CA LYS A 15 -25.93 12.02 3.09
C LYS A 15 -26.24 10.98 4.15
N TYR A 16 -25.28 10.10 4.41
CA TYR A 16 -25.38 9.05 5.41
C TYR A 16 -24.16 9.13 6.35
N TYR A 17 -24.37 8.83 7.62
CA TYR A 17 -23.30 8.63 8.60
C TYR A 17 -22.83 7.18 8.60
N ASP A 18 -23.77 6.24 8.38
CA ASP A 18 -23.53 4.80 8.36
C ASP A 18 -23.73 4.28 6.91
N TYR A 19 -22.67 3.71 6.34
CA TYR A 19 -22.69 3.16 4.99
C TYR A 19 -23.70 2.00 4.84
N ARG A 20 -23.95 1.24 5.90
CA ARG A 20 -24.92 0.12 5.90
C ARG A 20 -26.33 0.63 5.63
N LYS A 21 -26.70 1.74 6.26
CA LYS A 21 -27.98 2.40 5.99
C LYS A 21 -28.08 2.93 4.57
N MET A 22 -26.96 3.39 4.02
CA MET A 22 -26.88 3.77 2.60
C MET A 22 -27.12 2.56 1.70
N TYR A 23 -26.52 1.43 2.00
CA TYR A 23 -26.72 0.20 1.22
C TYR A 23 -28.13 -0.35 1.35
N ASP A 24 -28.71 -0.34 2.55
CA ASP A 24 -30.10 -0.76 2.78
C ASP A 24 -31.09 0.08 1.96
N GLU A 25 -30.89 1.39 1.88
CA GLU A 25 -31.79 2.30 1.19
C GLU A 25 -31.51 2.39 -0.32
N LEU A 26 -30.25 2.46 -0.73
CA LEU A 26 -29.86 2.78 -2.10
C LEU A 26 -29.16 1.62 -2.83
N GLY A 27 -28.90 0.49 -2.18
CA GLY A 27 -28.09 -0.57 -2.73
C GLY A 27 -28.52 -1.05 -4.12
N ASN A 28 -29.80 -1.06 -4.43
CA ASN A 28 -30.32 -1.43 -5.74
C ASN A 28 -30.11 -0.36 -6.83
N THR A 29 -29.71 0.85 -6.45
CA THR A 29 -29.51 1.99 -7.36
C THR A 29 -28.04 2.40 -7.50
N ILE A 30 -27.14 1.76 -6.73
CA ILE A 30 -25.70 2.02 -6.76
C ILE A 30 -25.04 0.96 -7.63
N ASP A 31 -24.27 1.38 -8.63
CA ASP A 31 -23.47 0.48 -9.49
C ASP A 31 -22.03 0.33 -9.00
N ALA A 32 -21.48 1.37 -8.36
CA ALA A 32 -20.09 1.45 -8.00
C ALA A 32 -19.87 2.25 -6.71
N VAL A 33 -18.84 1.91 -5.95
CA VAL A 33 -18.53 2.50 -4.64
C VAL A 33 -17.07 2.94 -4.60
N ILE A 34 -16.82 4.16 -4.11
CA ILE A 34 -15.49 4.64 -3.75
C ILE A 34 -15.37 4.59 -2.23
N VAL A 35 -14.39 3.83 -1.73
CA VAL A 35 -14.07 3.73 -0.30
C VAL A 35 -12.84 4.59 -0.01
N ALA A 36 -13.03 5.65 0.79
CA ALA A 36 -11.99 6.64 1.14
C ALA A 36 -12.06 7.02 2.62
N SER A 37 -12.36 6.05 3.45
CA SER A 37 -12.39 6.15 4.91
C SER A 37 -10.97 5.97 5.52
N SER A 38 -10.86 5.71 6.81
CA SER A 38 -9.58 5.32 7.43
C SER A 38 -9.25 3.85 7.16
N ASP A 39 -7.97 3.51 7.14
CA ASP A 39 -7.42 2.23 6.65
C ASP A 39 -8.16 1.01 7.20
N HIS A 40 -8.43 0.99 8.51
CA HIS A 40 -9.06 -0.14 9.23
C HIS A 40 -10.51 -0.43 8.83
N THR A 41 -11.15 0.49 8.12
CA THR A 41 -12.54 0.32 7.66
C THR A 41 -12.65 0.00 6.17
N HIS A 42 -11.54 0.03 5.43
CA HIS A 42 -11.53 -0.23 3.99
C HIS A 42 -12.11 -1.60 3.65
N ALA A 43 -11.63 -2.64 4.32
CA ALA A 43 -11.98 -4.02 3.97
C ALA A 43 -13.46 -4.33 4.19
N VAL A 44 -14.02 -3.97 5.33
CA VAL A 44 -15.41 -4.29 5.65
C VAL A 44 -16.40 -3.59 4.72
N ILE A 45 -16.18 -2.31 4.44
CA ILE A 45 -17.04 -1.53 3.53
C ILE A 45 -16.94 -2.09 2.09
N THR A 46 -15.74 -2.44 1.68
CA THR A 46 -15.45 -2.97 0.34
C THR A 46 -16.04 -4.36 0.15
N ALA A 47 -15.88 -5.25 1.12
CA ALA A 47 -16.41 -6.61 1.06
C ALA A 47 -17.95 -6.59 0.95
N ASP A 48 -18.63 -5.75 1.74
CA ASP A 48 -20.07 -5.56 1.65
C ASP A 48 -20.51 -5.09 0.25
N ALA A 49 -19.82 -4.09 -0.31
CA ALA A 49 -20.10 -3.63 -1.68
C ALA A 49 -19.94 -4.74 -2.72
N MET A 50 -18.81 -5.48 -2.66
CA MET A 50 -18.50 -6.55 -3.62
C MET A 50 -19.51 -7.71 -3.53
N THR A 51 -19.97 -8.08 -2.34
CA THR A 51 -20.98 -9.13 -2.13
C THR A 51 -22.32 -8.75 -2.73
N MET A 52 -22.60 -7.46 -2.87
CA MET A 52 -23.77 -6.93 -3.57
C MET A 52 -23.53 -6.72 -5.08
N GLY A 53 -22.40 -7.19 -5.63
CA GLY A 53 -22.06 -7.04 -7.04
C GLY A 53 -21.63 -5.64 -7.46
N LYS A 54 -21.26 -4.75 -6.52
CA LYS A 54 -20.84 -3.39 -6.84
C LYS A 54 -19.39 -3.32 -7.23
N HIS A 55 -19.07 -2.50 -8.23
CA HIS A 55 -17.70 -2.17 -8.57
C HIS A 55 -17.07 -1.31 -7.46
N VAL A 56 -15.76 -1.47 -7.20
CA VAL A 56 -15.12 -0.81 -6.07
C VAL A 56 -13.79 -0.15 -6.44
N TYR A 57 -13.66 1.08 -5.96
CA TYR A 57 -12.39 1.81 -5.91
C TYR A 57 -12.05 2.06 -4.44
N VAL A 58 -10.91 1.59 -3.99
CA VAL A 58 -10.52 1.71 -2.57
C VAL A 58 -9.24 2.51 -2.45
N GLN A 59 -9.23 3.52 -1.58
CA GLN A 59 -8.02 4.27 -1.29
C GLN A 59 -6.93 3.36 -0.70
N LYS A 60 -5.69 3.75 -0.87
CA LYS A 60 -4.51 3.07 -0.32
C LYS A 60 -4.32 3.38 1.18
N PRO A 61 -3.76 2.44 1.93
CA PRO A 61 -3.53 1.04 1.58
C PRO A 61 -4.84 0.31 1.33
N LEU A 62 -4.81 -0.77 0.55
CA LEU A 62 -6.04 -1.50 0.20
C LEU A 62 -6.80 -1.96 1.44
N THR A 63 -6.06 -2.49 2.42
CA THR A 63 -6.60 -3.02 3.68
C THR A 63 -5.62 -2.79 4.81
N HIS A 64 -6.09 -3.08 6.02
CA HIS A 64 -5.35 -2.92 7.27
C HIS A 64 -4.62 -4.20 7.72
N SER A 65 -5.02 -5.36 7.23
CA SER A 65 -4.43 -6.66 7.57
C SER A 65 -4.13 -7.52 6.33
N VAL A 66 -3.25 -8.52 6.52
CA VAL A 66 -2.90 -9.50 5.47
C VAL A 66 -4.13 -10.32 5.07
N TYR A 67 -4.89 -10.78 6.06
CA TYR A 67 -6.11 -11.55 5.81
C TYR A 67 -7.13 -10.79 4.95
N GLU A 68 -7.36 -9.52 5.28
CA GLU A 68 -8.28 -8.66 4.53
C GLU A 68 -7.84 -8.48 3.07
N SER A 69 -6.54 -8.32 2.82
CA SER A 69 -5.99 -8.22 1.45
C SER A 69 -6.31 -9.47 0.64
N ARG A 70 -6.05 -10.63 1.22
CA ARG A 70 -6.34 -11.93 0.59
C ARG A 70 -7.83 -12.13 0.38
N LEU A 71 -8.65 -11.71 1.34
CA LEU A 71 -10.11 -11.77 1.25
C LEU A 71 -10.64 -10.93 0.09
N LEU A 72 -10.23 -9.66 -0.01
CA LEU A 72 -10.70 -8.79 -1.10
C LEU A 72 -10.24 -9.28 -2.47
N THR A 73 -9.04 -9.86 -2.58
CA THR A 73 -8.57 -10.49 -3.83
C THR A 73 -9.50 -11.64 -4.24
N LYS A 74 -9.84 -12.53 -3.30
CA LYS A 74 -10.76 -13.66 -3.56
C LYS A 74 -12.17 -13.20 -3.89
N LEU A 75 -12.66 -12.15 -3.22
CA LEU A 75 -14.00 -11.60 -3.51
C LEU A 75 -14.04 -10.95 -4.90
N ALA A 76 -12.98 -10.26 -5.32
CA ALA A 76 -12.89 -9.70 -6.67
C ALA A 76 -12.99 -10.78 -7.74
N ASP A 77 -12.26 -11.88 -7.56
CA ASP A 77 -12.34 -13.03 -8.46
C ASP A 77 -13.72 -13.69 -8.45
N LYS A 78 -14.31 -13.88 -7.27
CA LYS A 78 -15.62 -14.51 -7.11
C LYS A 78 -16.77 -13.71 -7.75
N TYR A 79 -16.81 -12.40 -7.50
CA TYR A 79 -17.92 -11.55 -7.93
C TYR A 79 -17.68 -10.86 -9.28
N LYS A 80 -16.48 -11.00 -9.86
CA LYS A 80 -16.11 -10.44 -11.16
C LYS A 80 -16.42 -8.95 -11.31
N VAL A 81 -16.30 -8.19 -10.22
CA VAL A 81 -16.50 -6.74 -10.21
C VAL A 81 -15.24 -6.00 -10.66
N ALA A 82 -15.39 -4.82 -11.24
CA ALA A 82 -14.25 -3.96 -11.54
C ALA A 82 -13.66 -3.39 -10.25
N THR A 83 -12.35 -3.55 -10.05
CA THR A 83 -11.65 -3.14 -8.85
C THR A 83 -10.48 -2.22 -9.18
N SER A 84 -10.15 -1.29 -8.28
CA SER A 84 -8.91 -0.50 -8.35
C SER A 84 -8.51 -0.04 -6.95
N MET A 85 -7.22 -0.14 -6.63
CA MET A 85 -6.65 0.54 -5.47
C MET A 85 -6.21 1.94 -5.85
N GLY A 86 -6.36 2.90 -4.93
CA GLY A 86 -6.05 4.32 -5.13
C GLY A 86 -4.56 4.68 -5.07
N ASN A 87 -3.68 3.85 -5.61
CA ASN A 87 -2.25 4.15 -5.78
C ASN A 87 -1.98 4.69 -7.20
N GLN A 88 -2.43 5.91 -7.46
CA GLN A 88 -2.50 6.53 -8.79
C GLN A 88 -1.19 6.52 -9.58
N GLY A 89 -0.04 6.45 -8.93
CA GLY A 89 1.26 6.29 -9.60
C GLY A 89 1.33 5.08 -10.54
N SER A 90 0.53 4.03 -10.27
CA SER A 90 0.47 2.83 -11.11
C SER A 90 0.01 3.12 -12.55
N SER A 91 -0.73 4.20 -12.76
CA SER A 91 -1.15 4.68 -14.10
C SER A 91 -0.10 5.58 -14.77
N GLY A 92 0.98 5.91 -14.07
CA GLY A 92 1.98 6.87 -14.54
C GLY A 92 2.91 6.32 -15.64
N PRO A 93 3.41 7.18 -16.53
CA PRO A 93 4.37 6.76 -17.57
C PRO A 93 5.70 6.30 -16.97
N GLY A 94 6.14 6.88 -15.87
CA GLY A 94 7.40 6.53 -15.22
C GLY A 94 7.40 5.09 -14.67
N VAL A 95 6.32 4.66 -14.01
CA VAL A 95 6.18 3.27 -13.56
C VAL A 95 6.27 2.30 -14.74
N ARG A 96 5.60 2.61 -15.87
CA ARG A 96 5.69 1.78 -17.07
C ARG A 96 7.13 1.68 -17.59
N GLN A 97 7.85 2.79 -17.65
CA GLN A 97 9.25 2.81 -18.08
C GLN A 97 10.15 2.01 -17.14
N VAL A 98 9.97 2.10 -15.81
CA VAL A 98 10.69 1.27 -14.82
C VAL A 98 10.45 -0.20 -15.11
N ILE A 99 9.19 -0.61 -15.27
CA ILE A 99 8.82 -2.00 -15.52
C ILE A 99 9.42 -2.50 -16.85
N ASP A 100 9.30 -1.71 -17.91
CA ASP A 100 9.80 -2.08 -19.23
C ASP A 100 11.32 -2.22 -19.22
N TRP A 101 12.06 -1.32 -18.59
CA TRP A 101 13.52 -1.41 -18.47
C TRP A 101 13.99 -2.62 -17.67
N ILE A 102 13.32 -2.92 -16.54
CA ILE A 102 13.66 -4.09 -15.73
C ILE A 102 13.42 -5.37 -16.54
N ARG A 103 12.22 -5.50 -17.13
CA ARG A 103 11.82 -6.72 -17.85
C ARG A 103 12.58 -6.93 -19.15
N ASP A 104 13.08 -5.88 -19.77
CA ASP A 104 13.95 -5.94 -20.95
C ASP A 104 15.41 -6.24 -20.60
N GLY A 105 15.75 -6.32 -19.30
CA GLY A 105 17.10 -6.63 -18.80
C GLY A 105 18.09 -5.48 -18.96
N VAL A 106 17.61 -4.23 -19.04
CA VAL A 106 18.44 -3.03 -19.18
C VAL A 106 19.44 -2.91 -18.05
N ILE A 107 19.00 -3.16 -16.81
CA ILE A 107 19.85 -3.12 -15.61
C ILE A 107 20.43 -4.48 -15.21
N GLY A 108 20.10 -5.54 -15.93
CA GLY A 108 20.51 -6.91 -15.61
C GLY A 108 19.76 -7.50 -14.43
N GLU A 109 20.37 -8.46 -13.74
CA GLU A 109 19.81 -9.09 -12.54
C GLU A 109 19.80 -8.11 -11.37
N VAL A 110 18.73 -8.16 -10.56
CA VAL A 110 18.57 -7.28 -9.39
C VAL A 110 18.58 -8.13 -8.13
N THR A 111 19.57 -7.90 -7.26
CA THR A 111 19.72 -8.59 -5.97
C THR A 111 19.36 -7.72 -4.78
N ARG A 112 19.27 -6.40 -4.98
CA ARG A 112 18.96 -5.43 -3.92
C ARG A 112 18.14 -4.28 -4.46
N VAL A 113 17.16 -3.84 -3.66
CA VAL A 113 16.41 -2.60 -3.88
C VAL A 113 16.32 -1.83 -2.57
N ASP A 114 16.63 -0.55 -2.62
CA ASP A 114 16.42 0.38 -1.51
C ASP A 114 15.26 1.32 -1.85
N THR A 115 14.33 1.48 -0.91
CA THR A 115 13.14 2.31 -1.06
C THR A 115 12.97 3.20 0.16
N PHE A 116 12.67 4.47 -0.03
CA PHE A 116 12.65 5.40 1.10
C PHE A 116 11.63 6.52 0.93
N THR A 117 11.20 7.11 2.06
CA THR A 117 10.33 8.29 2.10
C THR A 117 10.71 9.23 3.24
N ASP A 118 10.39 10.52 3.06
CA ASP A 118 10.52 11.55 4.09
C ASP A 118 9.32 11.58 5.07
N ARG A 119 8.32 10.70 4.88
CA ARG A 119 7.16 10.58 5.77
C ARG A 119 7.50 9.82 7.05
N PRO A 120 6.76 10.08 8.17
CA PRO A 120 5.46 10.76 8.26
C PRO A 120 5.56 12.29 8.36
N ILE A 121 4.51 12.98 7.89
CA ILE A 121 4.26 14.40 8.17
C ILE A 121 3.10 14.60 9.18
N TRP A 122 2.56 13.52 9.67
CA TRP A 122 1.59 13.46 10.76
C TRP A 122 2.26 12.90 12.02
N PRO A 123 1.67 13.15 13.21
CA PRO A 123 2.28 12.69 14.45
C PRO A 123 2.35 11.15 14.54
N GLN A 124 3.54 10.65 14.84
CA GLN A 124 3.85 9.27 15.21
C GLN A 124 4.80 9.24 16.42
N GLY A 125 5.08 8.06 16.97
CA GLY A 125 5.95 7.92 18.15
C GLY A 125 5.33 8.51 19.41
N LEU A 126 4.00 8.49 19.53
CA LEU A 126 3.26 9.09 20.63
C LEU A 126 2.79 8.07 21.65
N MET A 127 2.86 8.44 22.92
CA MET A 127 2.27 7.64 24.00
C MET A 127 0.76 7.62 23.91
N THR A 128 0.15 6.50 24.27
CA THR A 128 -1.30 6.38 24.38
C THR A 128 -1.85 7.41 25.34
N PRO A 129 -2.87 8.21 24.95
CA PRO A 129 -3.44 9.21 25.83
C PRO A 129 -4.12 8.55 27.03
N THR A 130 -3.87 9.09 28.21
CA THR A 130 -4.42 8.60 29.49
C THR A 130 -5.78 9.21 29.84
N LYS A 131 -6.19 10.27 29.13
CA LYS A 131 -7.45 10.97 29.35
C LYS A 131 -8.33 10.92 28.11
N ALA A 132 -9.63 10.83 28.33
CA ALA A 132 -10.63 10.97 27.28
C ALA A 132 -10.95 12.45 27.02
N ASP A 133 -11.14 12.80 25.76
CA ASP A 133 -11.71 14.07 25.35
C ASP A 133 -13.21 13.93 25.05
N LYS A 134 -13.91 15.05 25.00
CA LYS A 134 -15.31 15.08 24.56
C LYS A 134 -15.41 14.84 23.06
N VAL A 135 -16.22 13.86 22.68
CA VAL A 135 -16.50 13.59 21.27
C VAL A 135 -17.16 14.83 20.63
N PRO A 136 -16.62 15.35 19.51
CA PRO A 136 -17.26 16.45 18.78
C PRO A 136 -18.66 16.06 18.29
N LYS A 137 -19.61 16.99 18.31
CA LYS A 137 -21.00 16.75 17.86
C LYS A 137 -21.11 16.31 16.40
N THR A 138 -20.08 16.54 15.59
CA THR A 138 -20.00 16.20 14.18
C THR A 138 -19.34 14.86 13.90
N LEU A 139 -18.94 14.12 14.94
CA LEU A 139 -18.30 12.83 14.86
C LEU A 139 -19.14 11.78 15.59
N ASP A 140 -19.44 10.69 14.93
CA ASP A 140 -19.89 9.46 15.56
C ASP A 140 -18.65 8.59 15.83
N TRP A 141 -18.19 8.60 17.08
CA TRP A 141 -16.96 7.91 17.45
C TRP A 141 -17.07 6.38 17.38
N ASP A 142 -18.27 5.85 17.66
CA ASP A 142 -18.51 4.41 17.60
C ASP A 142 -18.48 3.90 16.13
N LEU A 143 -19.06 4.66 15.22
CA LEU A 143 -18.97 4.36 13.78
C LEU A 143 -17.53 4.55 13.25
N PHE A 144 -16.78 5.55 13.76
CA PHE A 144 -15.38 5.72 13.36
C PHE A 144 -14.52 4.55 13.82
N ILE A 145 -14.66 4.08 15.05
CA ILE A 145 -13.96 2.90 15.56
C ILE A 145 -14.25 1.67 14.68
N GLY A 146 -15.51 1.46 14.30
CA GLY A 146 -15.90 0.34 13.46
C GLY A 146 -15.38 -1.00 13.99
N PRO A 147 -14.55 -1.74 13.20
CA PRO A 147 -14.01 -3.05 13.61
C PRO A 147 -12.85 -2.96 14.61
N ALA A 148 -12.27 -1.78 14.86
CA ALA A 148 -11.15 -1.64 15.78
C ALA A 148 -11.57 -1.84 17.25
N PRO A 149 -10.63 -2.17 18.16
CA PRO A 149 -10.90 -2.28 19.58
C PRO A 149 -11.48 -0.99 20.15
N LYS A 150 -12.52 -1.11 20.99
CA LYS A 150 -13.16 0.05 21.60
C LYS A 150 -12.20 0.79 22.53
N ARG A 151 -12.12 2.09 22.35
CA ARG A 151 -11.32 2.99 23.18
C ARG A 151 -12.00 4.36 23.34
N PRO A 152 -11.72 5.10 24.45
CA PRO A 152 -12.19 6.46 24.63
C PRO A 152 -11.67 7.37 23.52
N PHE A 153 -12.49 8.35 23.14
CA PHE A 153 -12.07 9.39 22.18
C PHE A 153 -10.98 10.29 22.77
N ASN A 154 -10.01 10.61 21.93
CA ASN A 154 -9.07 11.68 22.17
C ASN A 154 -8.80 12.45 20.86
N ASN A 155 -8.62 13.75 20.93
CA ASN A 155 -8.36 14.62 19.77
C ASN A 155 -7.07 14.24 18.99
N ILE A 156 -6.19 13.46 19.62
CA ILE A 156 -4.97 12.98 18.99
C ILE A 156 -5.23 11.96 17.87
N TYR A 157 -6.41 11.31 17.85
CA TYR A 157 -6.75 10.30 16.84
C TYR A 157 -7.36 10.88 15.56
N HIS A 158 -8.15 11.97 15.68
CA HIS A 158 -8.99 12.45 14.60
C HIS A 158 -8.83 13.98 14.41
N PRO A 159 -8.98 14.53 13.21
CA PRO A 159 -9.45 13.90 11.95
C PRO A 159 -8.35 13.34 11.04
N TRP A 160 -7.06 13.61 11.28
CA TRP A 160 -5.95 13.30 10.39
C TRP A 160 -4.96 12.30 10.99
N ASN A 161 -4.75 12.37 12.30
CA ASN A 161 -3.68 11.69 13.01
C ASN A 161 -3.89 10.19 13.21
N TRP A 162 -5.08 9.67 12.87
CA TRP A 162 -5.39 8.25 12.95
C TRP A 162 -4.37 7.38 12.20
N ARG A 163 -3.70 7.92 11.18
CA ARG A 163 -2.68 7.21 10.38
C ARG A 163 -1.54 6.64 11.21
N GLY A 164 -1.15 7.32 12.27
CA GLY A 164 -0.07 6.89 13.15
C GLY A 164 -0.48 5.86 14.22
N TRP A 165 -1.77 5.55 14.35
CA TRP A 165 -2.28 4.67 15.40
C TRP A 165 -2.63 3.30 14.84
N TRP A 166 -2.02 2.25 15.38
CA TRP A 166 -2.12 0.89 14.85
C TRP A 166 -3.56 0.35 14.72
N ASP A 167 -4.49 0.81 15.56
CA ASP A 167 -5.90 0.40 15.47
C ASP A 167 -6.64 1.03 14.29
N PHE A 168 -6.14 2.12 13.72
CA PHE A 168 -6.84 2.92 12.72
C PHE A 168 -6.08 3.08 11.41
N GLY A 169 -4.75 2.99 11.46
CA GLY A 169 -3.87 3.19 10.33
C GLY A 169 -2.64 2.30 10.36
N THR A 170 -1.86 2.40 9.33
CA THR A 170 -0.71 1.54 9.03
C THR A 170 0.62 2.30 9.10
N GLY A 171 0.61 3.53 9.63
CA GLY A 171 1.80 4.39 9.73
C GLY A 171 2.34 4.83 8.37
N ALA A 172 3.55 5.40 8.39
CA ALA A 172 4.22 5.88 7.18
C ALA A 172 4.47 4.75 6.16
N LEU A 173 4.73 3.54 6.63
CA LEU A 173 4.92 2.39 5.76
C LEU A 173 3.67 2.13 4.92
N GLY A 174 2.51 1.89 5.53
CA GLY A 174 1.29 1.62 4.77
C GLY A 174 0.83 2.79 3.91
N ASP A 175 0.97 4.02 4.42
CA ASP A 175 0.58 5.21 3.66
C ASP A 175 1.43 5.42 2.39
N MET A 176 2.74 5.19 2.45
CA MET A 176 3.67 5.53 1.36
C MET A 176 4.18 4.34 0.55
N ALA A 177 4.27 3.16 1.12
CA ALA A 177 4.77 1.98 0.42
C ALA A 177 3.92 1.65 -0.82
N CYS A 178 2.61 1.88 -0.76
CA CYS A 178 1.72 1.69 -1.90
C CYS A 178 2.12 2.52 -3.14
N HIS A 179 2.86 3.60 -2.95
CA HIS A 179 3.35 4.47 -4.02
C HIS A 179 4.79 4.15 -4.43
N ILE A 180 5.62 3.75 -3.46
CA ILE A 180 7.08 3.61 -3.66
C ILE A 180 7.46 2.15 -3.96
N LEU A 181 6.85 1.17 -3.27
CA LEU A 181 7.12 -0.25 -3.53
C LEU A 181 6.37 -0.81 -4.75
N HIS A 182 5.34 -0.13 -5.27
CA HIS A 182 4.58 -0.65 -6.40
C HIS A 182 5.44 -0.89 -7.66
N PRO A 183 6.30 0.05 -8.14
CA PRO A 183 7.18 -0.21 -9.27
C PRO A 183 8.18 -1.35 -8.99
N VAL A 184 8.56 -1.57 -7.72
CA VAL A 184 9.41 -2.69 -7.32
C VAL A 184 8.67 -4.01 -7.44
N PHE A 185 7.49 -4.09 -6.83
CA PHE A 185 6.65 -5.29 -6.82
C PHE A 185 6.30 -5.74 -8.24
N LYS A 186 5.84 -4.80 -9.05
CA LYS A 186 5.41 -5.08 -10.42
C LYS A 186 6.59 -5.28 -11.39
N GLY A 187 7.62 -4.45 -11.29
CA GLY A 187 8.81 -4.53 -12.17
C GLY A 187 9.55 -5.85 -12.01
N LEU A 188 9.81 -6.25 -10.78
CA LEU A 188 10.51 -7.49 -10.45
C LEU A 188 9.58 -8.70 -10.43
N ASN A 189 8.29 -8.54 -10.72
CA ASN A 189 7.27 -9.58 -10.64
C ASN A 189 7.36 -10.38 -9.34
N LEU A 190 7.36 -9.66 -8.21
CA LEU A 190 7.47 -10.24 -6.89
C LEU A 190 6.19 -11.03 -6.54
N GLY A 191 6.36 -12.12 -5.82
CA GLY A 191 5.28 -12.84 -5.16
C GLY A 191 5.30 -12.58 -3.66
N TYR A 192 5.18 -13.65 -2.87
CA TYR A 192 5.33 -13.55 -1.42
C TYR A 192 6.79 -13.50 -1.02
N PRO A 193 7.18 -12.64 -0.06
CA PRO A 193 8.50 -12.74 0.55
C PRO A 193 8.61 -14.04 1.35
N THR A 194 9.82 -14.57 1.48
CA THR A 194 10.10 -15.73 2.34
C THR A 194 10.45 -15.29 3.75
N LYS A 195 10.99 -14.07 3.90
CA LYS A 195 11.40 -13.51 5.18
C LYS A 195 11.11 -12.02 5.23
N VAL A 196 10.86 -11.53 6.45
CA VAL A 196 10.75 -10.11 6.74
C VAL A 196 11.35 -9.80 8.10
N GLN A 197 12.02 -8.65 8.22
CA GLN A 197 12.56 -8.15 9.49
C GLN A 197 12.34 -6.64 9.58
N GLY A 198 11.80 -6.19 10.72
CA GLY A 198 11.60 -4.78 11.03
C GLY A 198 12.52 -4.30 12.13
N THR A 199 12.88 -3.03 12.07
CA THR A 199 13.53 -2.28 13.15
C THR A 199 13.05 -0.84 13.12
N SER A 200 13.00 -0.18 14.28
CA SER A 200 12.48 1.19 14.35
C SER A 200 13.08 1.98 15.51
N THR A 201 12.83 3.27 15.52
CA THR A 201 12.92 4.08 16.74
C THR A 201 12.02 3.49 17.83
N MET A 202 11.96 4.12 18.99
CA MET A 202 11.19 3.62 20.14
C MET A 202 9.83 3.00 19.71
N LEU A 203 9.70 1.69 19.91
CA LEU A 203 8.46 0.96 19.62
C LEU A 203 7.44 1.19 20.75
N LEU A 204 6.28 1.67 20.39
CA LEU A 204 5.14 1.84 21.26
C LEU A 204 4.02 0.85 20.90
N ASN A 205 3.20 0.48 21.89
CA ASN A 205 2.16 -0.54 21.67
C ASN A 205 1.09 -0.12 20.66
N ASP A 206 0.68 1.16 20.69
CA ASP A 206 -0.50 1.63 19.97
C ASP A 206 -0.18 2.57 18.81
N CYS A 207 1.03 3.11 18.76
CA CYS A 207 1.42 4.13 17.79
C CYS A 207 2.64 3.68 16.96
N ALA A 208 2.60 3.98 15.68
CA ALA A 208 3.71 3.75 14.77
C ALA A 208 4.95 4.57 15.18
N PRO A 209 6.16 4.06 14.98
CA PRO A 209 7.40 4.75 15.32
C PRO A 209 7.66 5.95 14.40
N ASN A 210 8.48 6.90 14.86
CA ASN A 210 8.86 8.06 14.05
C ASN A 210 9.67 7.71 12.80
N ALA A 211 10.47 6.65 12.88
CA ALA A 211 11.26 6.13 11.77
C ALA A 211 11.43 4.62 11.90
N GLN A 212 11.46 3.93 10.78
CA GLN A 212 11.63 2.49 10.74
C GLN A 212 12.34 2.04 9.47
N MET A 213 12.89 0.83 9.53
CA MET A 213 13.43 0.09 8.40
C MET A 213 12.78 -1.28 8.37
N VAL A 214 12.45 -1.75 7.16
CA VAL A 214 11.93 -3.11 6.96
C VAL A 214 12.66 -3.74 5.80
N LYS A 215 13.23 -4.91 6.04
CA LYS A 215 13.88 -5.73 5.03
C LYS A 215 12.99 -6.91 4.67
N TYR A 216 12.72 -7.08 3.39
CA TYR A 216 12.02 -8.22 2.81
C TYR A 216 12.98 -9.04 1.97
N THR A 217 12.91 -10.35 2.04
CA THR A 217 13.65 -11.26 1.17
C THR A 217 12.67 -12.02 0.29
N PHE A 218 12.86 -11.96 -1.01
CA PHE A 218 12.06 -12.69 -2.00
C PHE A 218 12.90 -13.78 -2.66
N PRO A 219 12.33 -14.97 -2.91
CA PRO A 219 13.06 -16.07 -3.50
C PRO A 219 13.50 -15.78 -4.95
N ALA A 220 14.45 -16.53 -5.44
CA ALA A 220 14.79 -16.51 -6.86
C ALA A 220 13.57 -16.85 -7.72
N ARG A 221 13.45 -16.20 -8.88
CA ARG A 221 12.33 -16.31 -9.81
C ARG A 221 12.84 -16.43 -11.25
N ASP A 222 12.17 -17.24 -12.05
CA ASP A 222 12.42 -17.43 -13.49
C ASP A 222 11.23 -16.95 -14.36
N ASN A 223 10.35 -16.14 -13.75
CA ASN A 223 9.10 -15.69 -14.34
C ASN A 223 9.22 -14.42 -15.22
N LEU A 224 10.44 -13.97 -15.54
CA LEU A 224 10.73 -12.92 -16.50
C LEU A 224 11.51 -13.48 -17.69
N ALA A 225 10.99 -13.25 -18.90
CA ALA A 225 11.47 -13.93 -20.11
C ALA A 225 12.92 -13.59 -20.51
N LYS A 226 13.42 -12.40 -20.18
CA LYS A 226 14.71 -11.91 -20.68
C LYS A 226 15.80 -11.79 -19.61
N VAL A 227 15.45 -11.92 -18.34
CA VAL A 227 16.40 -11.76 -17.24
C VAL A 227 16.01 -12.68 -16.09
N ALA A 228 16.97 -13.44 -15.60
CA ALA A 228 16.80 -14.19 -14.36
C ALA A 228 16.76 -13.22 -13.17
N MET A 229 15.86 -13.49 -12.23
CA MET A 229 15.76 -12.75 -10.99
C MET A 229 16.25 -13.65 -9.85
N PRO A 230 17.48 -13.45 -9.35
CA PRO A 230 17.96 -14.15 -8.18
C PRO A 230 17.13 -13.80 -6.93
N GLU A 231 17.48 -14.38 -5.79
CA GLU A 231 16.99 -13.89 -4.51
C GLU A 231 17.25 -12.38 -4.41
N VAL A 232 16.23 -11.62 -3.98
CA VAL A 232 16.33 -10.17 -3.89
C VAL A 232 15.95 -9.68 -2.50
N GLU A 233 16.76 -8.79 -1.96
CA GLU A 233 16.45 -8.04 -0.75
C GLU A 233 15.85 -6.67 -1.11
N VAL A 234 14.68 -6.37 -0.56
CA VAL A 234 14.03 -5.06 -0.67
C VAL A 234 14.00 -4.41 0.70
N THR A 235 14.66 -3.27 0.83
CA THR A 235 14.71 -2.53 2.10
C THR A 235 13.90 -1.24 2.00
N TRP A 236 13.00 -1.07 2.96
CA TRP A 236 12.22 0.13 3.19
C TRP A 236 12.84 0.99 4.27
N TYR A 237 12.82 2.31 4.07
CA TYR A 237 13.26 3.33 5.03
C TYR A 237 12.20 4.43 5.10
N ASP A 238 11.83 4.86 6.31
CA ASP A 238 10.98 6.04 6.49
C ASP A 238 11.42 6.91 7.67
N GLY A 239 10.66 7.96 7.97
CA GLY A 239 11.02 8.92 9.01
C GLY A 239 12.18 9.83 8.62
N GLY A 240 12.46 9.97 7.34
CA GLY A 240 13.61 10.73 6.84
C GLY A 240 14.92 9.92 6.79
N LEU A 241 14.89 8.64 7.16
CA LEU A 241 15.99 7.74 6.87
C LEU A 241 16.10 7.52 5.36
N ILE A 242 17.32 7.57 4.85
CA ILE A 242 17.63 7.30 3.45
C ILE A 242 18.70 6.21 3.36
N PRO A 243 18.72 5.41 2.29
CA PRO A 243 19.78 4.43 2.08
C PRO A 243 21.14 5.11 1.90
N PHE A 244 22.20 4.36 2.14
CA PHE A 244 23.54 4.83 1.79
C PHE A 244 23.64 5.15 0.31
N ARG A 245 24.41 6.18 0.00
CA ARG A 245 24.63 6.69 -1.35
C ARG A 245 25.16 5.57 -2.27
N PRO A 246 24.54 5.33 -3.43
CA PRO A 246 25.07 4.41 -4.42
C PRO A 246 26.45 4.86 -4.92
N GLU A 247 27.33 3.90 -5.16
CA GLU A 247 28.60 4.17 -5.81
C GLU A 247 28.37 4.78 -7.21
N GLY A 248 29.18 5.79 -7.56
CA GLY A 248 29.06 6.50 -8.84
C GLY A 248 27.97 7.57 -8.91
N LEU A 249 27.17 7.77 -7.84
CA LEU A 249 26.20 8.87 -7.83
C LEU A 249 26.93 10.22 -7.87
N PRO A 250 26.57 11.18 -8.74
CA PRO A 250 27.18 12.51 -8.76
C PRO A 250 27.01 13.26 -7.44
N ASP A 251 28.01 14.03 -7.03
CA ASP A 251 27.96 14.83 -5.80
C ASP A 251 26.80 15.83 -5.83
N GLY A 252 26.12 15.97 -4.69
CA GLY A 252 24.97 16.85 -4.55
C GLY A 252 23.70 16.39 -5.26
N LYS A 253 23.71 15.24 -5.96
CA LYS A 253 22.49 14.69 -6.59
C LYS A 253 21.52 14.23 -5.53
N ASN A 254 20.33 14.84 -5.51
CA ASN A 254 19.24 14.43 -4.62
C ASN A 254 18.55 13.17 -5.18
N LEU A 255 18.30 12.20 -4.31
CA LEU A 255 17.55 10.99 -4.63
C LEU A 255 16.06 11.10 -4.32
N ASN A 256 15.67 12.05 -3.45
CA ASN A 256 14.27 12.28 -3.09
C ASN A 256 13.57 13.07 -4.19
N ASP A 257 12.55 12.47 -4.77
CA ASP A 257 11.67 13.11 -5.74
C ASP A 257 10.21 12.80 -5.36
N GLN A 258 9.42 13.83 -5.10
CA GLN A 258 8.01 13.76 -4.67
C GLN A 258 7.79 13.04 -3.34
N GLY A 259 8.73 13.16 -2.40
CA GLY A 259 8.60 12.63 -1.04
C GLY A 259 9.14 11.22 -0.85
N GLY A 260 9.98 10.73 -1.76
CA GLY A 260 10.64 9.44 -1.64
C GLY A 260 11.42 9.04 -2.88
N GLY A 261 11.92 7.82 -2.88
CA GLY A 261 12.68 7.28 -4.00
C GLY A 261 12.86 5.77 -3.93
N VAL A 262 13.29 5.22 -5.07
CA VAL A 262 13.63 3.82 -5.26
C VAL A 262 14.96 3.71 -5.96
N ILE A 263 15.82 2.81 -5.50
CA ILE A 263 17.11 2.49 -6.10
C ILE A 263 17.15 0.99 -6.36
N PHE A 264 17.16 0.60 -7.62
CA PHE A 264 17.34 -0.80 -8.05
C PHE A 264 18.83 -1.01 -8.38
N HIS A 265 19.47 -1.88 -7.62
CA HIS A 265 20.86 -2.26 -7.86
C HIS A 265 20.92 -3.46 -8.80
N GLY A 266 21.15 -3.19 -10.07
CA GLY A 266 21.29 -4.20 -11.10
C GLY A 266 22.74 -4.54 -11.42
N THR A 267 22.97 -5.70 -12.02
CA THR A 267 24.33 -6.16 -12.39
C THR A 267 24.94 -5.40 -13.56
N LYS A 268 24.14 -4.69 -14.36
CA LYS A 268 24.61 -3.90 -15.52
C LYS A 268 24.54 -2.38 -15.26
N ASP A 269 23.57 -1.95 -14.48
CA ASP A 269 23.35 -0.53 -14.17
C ASP A 269 22.49 -0.38 -12.91
N THR A 270 22.43 0.82 -12.35
CA THR A 270 21.52 1.18 -11.25
C THR A 270 20.39 2.04 -11.81
N LEU A 271 19.15 1.62 -11.58
CA LEU A 271 17.95 2.37 -11.93
C LEU A 271 17.41 3.10 -10.72
N ILE A 272 17.13 4.39 -10.88
CA ILE A 272 16.62 5.26 -9.81
C ILE A 272 15.34 5.93 -10.31
N CYS A 273 14.32 6.01 -9.43
CA CYS A 273 13.12 6.80 -9.68
C CYS A 273 12.59 7.43 -8.40
N GLY A 274 11.75 8.45 -8.53
CA GLY A 274 11.07 9.07 -7.39
C GLY A 274 9.86 8.29 -6.90
N CYS A 275 9.18 8.84 -5.88
CA CYS A 275 7.87 8.37 -5.45
C CYS A 275 6.92 8.29 -6.65
N TYR A 276 5.98 7.36 -6.66
CA TYR A 276 5.10 7.08 -7.83
C TYR A 276 5.83 6.56 -9.07
N GLY A 277 7.11 6.20 -8.96
CA GLY A 277 7.94 5.79 -10.11
C GLY A 277 8.25 6.92 -11.08
N VAL A 278 8.14 8.19 -10.65
CA VAL A 278 8.36 9.34 -11.53
C VAL A 278 9.84 9.51 -11.89
N ASN A 279 10.09 10.13 -13.04
CA ASN A 279 11.41 10.54 -13.49
C ASN A 279 12.47 9.42 -13.40
N PRO A 280 12.21 8.21 -13.94
CA PRO A 280 13.20 7.14 -13.89
C PRO A 280 14.43 7.47 -14.72
N TRP A 281 15.61 7.14 -14.20
CA TRP A 281 16.89 7.37 -14.85
C TRP A 281 17.91 6.30 -14.44
N LEU A 282 18.89 6.08 -15.31
CA LEU A 282 20.01 5.16 -15.06
C LEU A 282 21.23 5.93 -14.58
N LEU A 283 21.93 5.35 -13.59
CA LEU A 283 23.13 5.97 -13.00
C LEU A 283 24.22 6.20 -14.04
N SER A 284 24.34 5.34 -15.04
CA SER A 284 25.24 5.53 -16.19
C SER A 284 24.93 6.73 -17.07
N GLY A 285 23.77 7.39 -16.89
CA GLY A 285 23.28 8.47 -17.74
C GLY A 285 22.70 8.00 -19.08
N LYS A 286 22.68 6.70 -19.36
CA LYS A 286 22.07 6.14 -20.57
C LYS A 286 20.55 6.27 -20.53
N ASN A 287 19.92 6.34 -21.70
CA ASN A 287 18.47 6.34 -21.86
C ASN A 287 18.07 5.38 -23.00
N PRO A 288 18.19 4.04 -22.78
CA PRO A 288 17.90 3.09 -23.81
C PRO A 288 16.40 3.03 -24.11
N SER A 289 16.07 2.76 -25.37
CA SER A 289 14.71 2.35 -25.73
C SER A 289 14.47 0.93 -25.27
N SER A 290 13.27 0.61 -24.81
CA SER A 290 12.79 -0.74 -24.51
C SER A 290 11.40 -0.97 -25.11
N PRO A 291 11.03 -2.23 -25.37
CA PRO A 291 9.66 -2.54 -25.80
C PRO A 291 8.64 -2.05 -24.76
N LYS A 292 7.59 -1.41 -25.23
CA LYS A 292 6.46 -1.02 -24.36
C LYS A 292 5.58 -2.24 -24.11
N THR A 293 5.67 -2.80 -22.92
CA THR A 293 4.92 -4.00 -22.53
C THR A 293 3.72 -3.68 -21.65
N GLN A 294 3.70 -2.49 -21.04
CA GLN A 294 2.66 -2.08 -20.13
C GLN A 294 1.57 -1.28 -20.86
N ARG A 295 0.31 -1.61 -20.55
CA ARG A 295 -0.84 -0.86 -21.09
C ARG A 295 -0.71 0.63 -20.77
N GLU A 296 -0.90 1.47 -21.74
CA GLU A 296 -0.98 2.92 -21.53
C GLU A 296 -2.34 3.28 -20.93
N VAL A 297 -2.32 4.07 -19.86
CA VAL A 297 -3.52 4.66 -19.26
C VAL A 297 -3.62 6.08 -19.75
N THR A 298 -4.53 6.32 -20.68
CA THR A 298 -4.73 7.64 -21.32
C THR A 298 -5.67 8.53 -20.52
N LEU A 299 -6.43 7.96 -19.60
CA LEU A 299 -7.34 8.65 -18.68
C LEU A 299 -6.66 8.85 -17.32
N SER A 300 -7.32 9.56 -16.39
CA SER A 300 -6.87 9.53 -15.00
C SER A 300 -7.01 8.11 -14.42
N HIS A 301 -6.33 7.87 -13.32
CA HIS A 301 -6.36 6.58 -12.62
C HIS A 301 -7.80 6.18 -12.22
N GLU A 302 -8.57 7.14 -11.73
CA GLU A 302 -9.99 6.96 -11.35
C GLU A 302 -10.86 6.72 -12.57
N MET A 303 -10.61 7.43 -13.66
CA MET A 303 -11.39 7.27 -14.90
C MET A 303 -11.06 5.97 -15.64
N ASP A 304 -9.89 5.40 -15.45
CA ASP A 304 -9.56 4.04 -15.90
C ASP A 304 -10.41 2.99 -15.19
N TRP A 305 -10.67 3.17 -13.89
CA TRP A 305 -11.62 2.33 -13.17
C TRP A 305 -13.07 2.54 -13.64
N VAL A 306 -13.50 3.78 -13.86
CA VAL A 306 -14.84 4.06 -14.40
C VAL A 306 -15.03 3.42 -15.79
N ARG A 307 -13.98 3.39 -16.62
CA ARG A 307 -13.99 2.65 -17.89
C ARG A 307 -14.25 1.17 -17.64
N ALA A 308 -13.47 0.55 -16.74
CA ALA A 308 -13.62 -0.87 -16.42
C ALA A 308 -14.99 -1.22 -15.82
N CYS A 309 -15.65 -0.31 -15.08
CA CYS A 309 -17.02 -0.50 -14.59
C CYS A 309 -18.05 -0.63 -15.70
N LYS A 310 -17.79 -0.04 -16.88
CA LYS A 310 -18.71 -0.06 -18.03
C LYS A 310 -18.50 -1.25 -18.97
N GLU A 311 -17.49 -2.06 -18.71
CA GLU A 311 -17.16 -3.23 -19.52
C GLU A 311 -17.76 -4.50 -18.89
N SER A 312 -18.21 -5.42 -19.72
CA SER A 312 -18.67 -6.72 -19.23
C SER A 312 -17.51 -7.52 -18.64
N PRO A 313 -17.75 -8.39 -17.64
CA PRO A 313 -16.69 -9.15 -17.00
C PRO A 313 -15.78 -9.92 -17.98
N GLU A 314 -16.35 -10.44 -19.08
CA GLU A 314 -15.65 -11.26 -20.07
C GLU A 314 -14.71 -10.43 -20.96
N ASN A 315 -15.02 -9.15 -21.16
CA ASN A 315 -14.27 -8.25 -22.04
C ASN A 315 -13.51 -7.17 -21.27
N ARG A 316 -13.59 -7.20 -19.94
CA ARG A 316 -12.98 -6.17 -19.10
C ARG A 316 -11.47 -6.18 -19.22
N VAL A 317 -10.93 -5.01 -19.60
CA VAL A 317 -9.52 -4.75 -19.48
C VAL A 317 -9.23 -4.31 -18.05
N GLU A 318 -8.33 -5.01 -17.37
CA GLU A 318 -7.96 -4.72 -15.98
C GLU A 318 -7.50 -3.26 -15.81
N THR A 319 -7.81 -2.69 -14.65
CA THR A 319 -7.35 -1.36 -14.26
C THR A 319 -5.83 -1.36 -14.05
N ALA A 320 -5.23 -0.18 -13.85
CA ALA A 320 -3.80 -0.08 -13.57
C ALA A 320 -3.40 -0.68 -12.20
N SER A 321 -4.35 -0.85 -11.29
CA SER A 321 -4.13 -1.44 -9.97
C SER A 321 -5.34 -2.28 -9.53
N PRO A 322 -5.62 -3.41 -10.23
CA PRO A 322 -6.71 -4.29 -9.88
C PRO A 322 -6.40 -5.06 -8.59
N PHE A 323 -7.42 -5.58 -7.90
CA PHE A 323 -7.18 -6.32 -6.64
C PHE A 323 -6.43 -7.63 -6.84
N SER A 324 -6.40 -8.19 -8.04
CA SER A 324 -5.53 -9.31 -8.41
C SER A 324 -4.04 -8.99 -8.25
N GLU A 325 -3.65 -7.73 -8.41
CA GLU A 325 -2.28 -7.22 -8.18
C GLU A 325 -2.18 -6.49 -6.84
N ALA A 326 -3.11 -5.59 -6.54
CA ALA A 326 -3.09 -4.75 -5.35
C ALA A 326 -3.23 -5.56 -4.05
N GLY A 327 -3.96 -6.67 -4.07
CA GLY A 327 -4.11 -7.56 -2.91
C GLY A 327 -2.78 -8.18 -2.47
N PRO A 328 -2.12 -9.01 -3.30
CA PRO A 328 -0.81 -9.56 -2.98
C PRO A 328 0.24 -8.49 -2.66
N PHE A 329 0.20 -7.37 -3.35
CA PHE A 329 1.07 -6.24 -3.06
C PHE A 329 0.82 -5.64 -1.67
N ASN A 330 -0.44 -5.43 -1.31
CA ASN A 330 -0.80 -4.89 0.01
C ASN A 330 -0.49 -5.88 1.15
N GLU A 331 -0.55 -7.19 0.90
CA GLU A 331 -0.08 -8.20 1.86
C GLU A 331 1.40 -7.97 2.24
N MET A 332 2.26 -7.72 1.25
CA MET A 332 3.67 -7.35 1.49
C MET A 332 3.78 -6.08 2.36
N VAL A 333 3.02 -5.05 2.04
CA VAL A 333 3.05 -3.77 2.76
C VAL A 333 2.66 -3.95 4.22
N VAL A 334 1.53 -4.61 4.48
CA VAL A 334 1.04 -4.82 5.86
C VAL A 334 1.92 -5.79 6.64
N MET A 335 2.53 -6.77 5.98
CA MET A 335 3.52 -7.66 6.59
C MET A 335 4.70 -6.87 7.17
N GLY A 336 5.13 -5.80 6.53
CA GLY A 336 6.15 -4.91 7.07
C GLY A 336 5.74 -4.24 8.37
N VAL A 337 4.46 -3.85 8.50
CA VAL A 337 3.90 -3.34 9.75
C VAL A 337 3.98 -4.39 10.86
N LEU A 338 3.64 -5.65 10.56
CA LEU A 338 3.77 -6.74 11.52
C LEU A 338 5.23 -6.96 11.93
N ALA A 339 6.18 -6.91 10.97
CA ALA A 339 7.60 -7.08 11.26
C ALA A 339 8.12 -6.02 12.23
N VAL A 340 7.70 -4.76 12.08
CA VAL A 340 8.05 -3.68 13.01
C VAL A 340 7.44 -3.93 14.39
N ARG A 341 6.16 -4.28 14.45
CA ARG A 341 5.47 -4.57 15.73
C ARG A 341 6.07 -5.77 16.47
N LEU A 342 6.69 -6.70 15.75
CA LEU A 342 7.33 -7.90 16.28
C LEU A 342 8.86 -7.77 16.41
N GLN A 343 9.43 -6.60 16.19
CA GLN A 343 10.91 -6.40 16.17
C GLN A 343 11.61 -6.87 17.46
N ASN A 344 10.93 -6.84 18.61
CA ASN A 344 11.47 -7.29 19.88
C ASN A 344 11.76 -8.80 19.95
N LEU A 345 11.28 -9.59 18.98
CA LEU A 345 11.70 -10.98 18.80
C LEU A 345 13.17 -11.10 18.35
N ASN A 346 13.72 -9.99 17.81
CA ASN A 346 15.11 -9.89 17.37
C ASN A 346 15.54 -11.01 16.41
N GLN A 347 14.67 -11.33 15.45
CA GLN A 347 14.91 -12.37 14.45
C GLN A 347 14.27 -12.02 13.10
N GLU A 348 14.75 -12.63 12.02
CA GLU A 348 14.04 -12.63 10.75
C GLU A 348 12.79 -13.50 10.89
N LEU A 349 11.63 -12.94 10.56
CA LEU A 349 10.35 -13.64 10.56
C LEU A 349 10.23 -14.42 9.24
N GLN A 350 9.98 -15.72 9.33
CA GLN A 350 9.79 -16.59 8.17
C GLN A 350 8.31 -16.64 7.81
N TRP A 351 8.00 -16.38 6.56
CA TRP A 351 6.62 -16.29 6.06
C TRP A 351 6.25 -17.44 5.13
N ASP A 352 5.13 -18.09 5.46
CA ASP A 352 4.42 -19.01 4.59
C ASP A 352 3.28 -18.25 3.88
N GLY A 353 3.55 -17.80 2.67
CA GLY A 353 2.62 -16.97 1.91
C GLY A 353 1.35 -17.68 1.49
N GLU A 354 1.38 -19.00 1.28
CA GLU A 354 0.20 -19.78 0.93
C GLU A 354 -0.79 -19.84 2.10
N ASN A 355 -0.29 -20.09 3.30
CA ASN A 355 -1.09 -20.25 4.51
C ASN A 355 -1.24 -18.95 5.33
N MET A 356 -0.67 -17.82 4.87
CA MET A 356 -0.72 -16.50 5.52
C MET A 356 -0.27 -16.56 6.99
N LYS A 357 0.87 -17.18 7.28
CA LYS A 357 1.36 -17.32 8.65
C LYS A 357 2.88 -17.20 8.76
N PHE A 358 3.31 -16.68 9.89
CA PHE A 358 4.71 -16.82 10.30
C PHE A 358 4.95 -18.22 10.86
N THR A 359 6.08 -18.84 10.48
CA THR A 359 6.39 -20.23 10.84
C THR A 359 7.35 -20.33 12.03
N ASN A 360 7.99 -19.24 12.43
CA ASN A 360 9.02 -19.21 13.46
C ASN A 360 8.75 -18.23 14.62
N ILE A 361 7.49 -17.85 14.84
CA ILE A 361 7.10 -17.01 15.98
C ILE A 361 6.66 -17.84 17.19
N PRO A 362 6.90 -17.37 18.43
CA PRO A 362 6.39 -18.04 19.63
C PRO A 362 4.86 -18.06 19.69
N ALA A 363 4.29 -19.07 20.35
CA ALA A 363 2.85 -19.18 20.58
C ALA A 363 2.36 -18.28 21.73
N ASP A 364 2.95 -17.12 21.94
CA ASP A 364 2.60 -16.15 22.97
C ASP A 364 1.30 -15.41 22.60
N ALA A 365 0.41 -15.22 23.58
CA ALA A 365 -0.89 -14.56 23.37
C ALA A 365 -0.76 -13.12 22.86
N LYS A 366 0.25 -12.35 23.28
CA LYS A 366 0.47 -10.98 22.80
C LYS A 366 0.90 -10.96 21.34
N ILE A 367 1.73 -11.92 20.94
CA ILE A 367 2.17 -12.06 19.55
C ILE A 367 0.97 -12.45 18.68
N ARG A 368 0.13 -13.38 19.13
CA ARG A 368 -1.10 -13.73 18.42
C ARG A 368 -2.01 -12.55 18.20
N THR A 369 -2.24 -11.73 19.22
CA THR A 369 -3.07 -10.51 19.10
C THR A 369 -2.50 -9.50 18.07
N ILE A 370 -1.20 -9.53 17.79
CA ILE A 370 -0.59 -8.67 16.77
C ILE A 370 -0.78 -9.25 15.36
N VAL A 371 -0.77 -10.58 15.23
CA VAL A 371 -0.74 -11.29 13.94
C VAL A 371 -2.14 -11.65 13.45
N GLU A 372 -3.05 -12.00 14.35
CA GLU A 372 -4.47 -12.28 14.09
C GLU A 372 -5.29 -11.00 13.95
#